data_33c3acfa9a9936fb4da3360be31f3895
#
_entry.id   33c3acfa9a9936fb4da3360be31f3895
#
_cell.length_a   1.000
_cell.length_b   1.000
_cell.length_c   1.000
_cell.angle_alpha   90.00
_cell.angle_beta   90.00
_cell.angle_gamma   90.00
#
_symmetry.space_group_name_H-M   'P 1'
#
loop_
_entity.id
_entity.type
_entity.pdbx_description
1 polymer ?
#
loop_
_entity_poly.entity_id
_entity_poly.type
_entity_poly.pdbx_seq_one_letter_code
_entity_poly.pdbx_strand_id
1 'polypeptide(L)'
;MIDLTTATVSKGSHAESNGRTCEMELVALWAGLPKTDRPLCACPIITEAVVVINDGMPDDDTRTGLLLPLTERIATSKSTRKVERARGYIAADWAVRVFAPLALDAAGLASEAATLRAL
;
A
#
# COMPACT_ATOMS: atom_id res chain seq x y z
N MET A 1 21.32 2.84 -7.88
CA MET A 1 20.41 2.40 -6.82
C MET A 1 19.94 3.63 -6.06
N ILE A 2 18.66 3.73 -5.77
CA ILE A 2 18.12 4.86 -5.05
C ILE A 2 18.51 4.80 -3.55
N ASP A 3 18.82 5.94 -2.97
CA ASP A 3 19.13 6.05 -1.54
C ASP A 3 17.85 6.26 -0.74
N LEU A 4 17.45 5.24 0.00
CA LEU A 4 16.24 5.29 0.83
C LEU A 4 16.41 6.16 2.08
N THR A 5 17.63 6.50 2.50
CA THR A 5 17.84 7.30 3.72
C THR A 5 17.39 8.75 3.55
N THR A 6 17.36 9.25 2.33
CA THR A 6 16.96 10.62 2.00
C THR A 6 15.66 10.71 1.19
N ALA A 7 15.05 9.56 0.90
CA ALA A 7 13.84 9.52 0.09
C ALA A 7 12.61 10.04 0.85
N THR A 8 11.70 10.67 0.13
CA THR A 8 10.40 11.13 0.63
C THR A 8 9.29 10.51 -0.19
N VAL A 9 8.27 10.00 0.47
CA VAL A 9 7.10 9.40 -0.17
C VAL A 9 5.99 10.43 -0.30
N SER A 10 5.48 10.59 -1.52
CA SER A 10 4.44 11.57 -1.84
C SER A 10 3.14 10.91 -2.30
N LYS A 11 2.03 11.64 -2.21
CA LYS A 11 0.72 11.18 -2.64
C LYS A 11 0.63 11.10 -4.16
N GLY A 12 -0.07 10.09 -4.66
CA GLY A 12 -0.41 9.93 -6.06
C GLY A 12 0.71 9.39 -6.93
N SER A 13 0.41 9.20 -8.20
CA SER A 13 1.34 8.78 -9.24
C SER A 13 1.98 10.02 -9.88
N HIS A 14 3.26 9.97 -10.24
CA HIS A 14 4.01 11.14 -10.66
C HIS A 14 4.69 10.94 -12.01
N ALA A 15 4.58 11.97 -12.86
CA ALA A 15 5.36 12.04 -14.09
C ALA A 15 6.86 12.18 -13.76
N GLU A 16 7.71 11.74 -14.67
CA GLU A 16 9.15 11.61 -14.46
C GLU A 16 9.88 12.89 -14.04
N SER A 17 9.33 14.06 -14.36
CA SER A 17 10.08 15.31 -14.31
C SER A 17 9.98 16.09 -13.00
N ASN A 18 9.14 15.69 -12.02
CA ASN A 18 8.91 16.53 -10.84
C ASN A 18 9.64 16.10 -9.57
N GLY A 19 10.43 15.03 -9.63
CA GLY A 19 11.19 14.52 -8.49
C GLY A 19 10.37 13.92 -7.36
N ARG A 20 9.05 13.88 -7.49
CA ARG A 20 8.15 13.29 -6.51
C ARG A 20 7.93 11.81 -6.82
N THR A 21 7.78 11.00 -5.77
CA THR A 21 7.55 9.56 -5.91
C THR A 21 6.55 9.08 -4.86
N CYS A 22 5.60 8.24 -5.27
CA CYS A 22 4.81 7.45 -4.31
C CYS A 22 5.63 6.22 -3.88
N GLU A 23 5.14 5.51 -2.86
CA GLU A 23 5.86 4.32 -2.36
C GLU A 23 6.10 3.29 -3.47
N MET A 24 5.12 3.00 -4.30
CA MET A 24 5.30 1.98 -5.35
C MET A 24 6.28 2.41 -6.43
N GLU A 25 6.35 3.70 -6.73
CA GLU A 25 7.38 4.23 -7.63
C GLU A 25 8.78 4.11 -7.01
N LEU A 26 8.92 4.34 -5.69
CA LEU A 26 10.18 4.08 -4.97
C LEU A 26 10.56 2.61 -5.02
N VAL A 27 9.60 1.72 -4.84
CA VAL A 27 9.82 0.26 -4.96
C VAL A 27 10.39 -0.09 -6.33
N ALA A 28 9.81 0.44 -7.41
CA ALA A 28 10.31 0.21 -8.76
C ALA A 28 11.76 0.70 -8.92
N LEU A 29 12.03 1.93 -8.49
CA LEU A 29 13.36 2.53 -8.59
C LEU A 29 14.39 1.79 -7.74
N TRP A 30 14.03 1.40 -6.52
CA TRP A 30 14.91 0.61 -5.66
C TRP A 30 15.28 -0.73 -6.30
N ALA A 31 14.33 -1.36 -6.99
CA ALA A 31 14.55 -2.63 -7.68
C ALA A 31 15.30 -2.47 -9.02
N GLY A 32 15.66 -1.26 -9.42
CA GLY A 32 16.33 -1.00 -10.70
C GLY A 32 15.42 -1.07 -11.91
N LEU A 33 14.10 -0.93 -11.70
CA LEU A 33 13.09 -0.98 -12.76
C LEU A 33 12.71 0.45 -13.21
N PRO A 34 12.12 0.61 -14.40
CA PRO A 34 11.55 1.88 -14.81
C PRO A 34 10.51 2.37 -13.80
N LYS A 35 10.43 3.69 -13.62
CA LYS A 35 9.49 4.32 -12.68
C LYS A 35 8.04 3.96 -13.05
N THR A 36 7.35 3.30 -12.14
CA THR A 36 5.94 2.91 -12.28
C THR A 36 5.36 2.66 -10.91
N ASP A 37 4.08 2.90 -10.74
CA ASP A 37 3.35 2.56 -9.52
C ASP A 37 2.83 1.10 -9.52
N ARG A 38 3.15 0.34 -10.56
CA ARG A 38 2.76 -1.07 -10.73
C ARG A 38 3.97 -1.94 -11.11
N PRO A 39 5.06 -1.96 -10.30
CA PRO A 39 6.25 -2.73 -10.66
C PRO A 39 5.99 -4.24 -10.62
N LEU A 40 6.54 -4.97 -11.58
CA LEU A 40 6.36 -6.41 -11.69
C LEU A 40 7.06 -7.21 -10.59
N CYS A 41 8.00 -6.60 -9.86
CA CYS A 41 8.69 -7.24 -8.74
C CYS A 41 7.83 -7.35 -7.47
N ALA A 42 6.74 -6.59 -7.39
CA ALA A 42 5.84 -6.58 -6.26
C ALA A 42 4.60 -7.45 -6.50
N CYS A 43 4.10 -8.06 -5.42
CA CYS A 43 2.83 -8.78 -5.46
C CYS A 43 1.69 -7.82 -5.81
N PRO A 44 0.84 -8.13 -6.80
CA PRO A 44 -0.26 -7.25 -7.19
C PRO A 44 -1.23 -6.92 -6.06
N ILE A 45 -1.49 -7.86 -5.15
CA ILE A 45 -2.37 -7.63 -3.99
C ILE A 45 -1.75 -6.60 -3.04
N ILE A 46 -0.46 -6.73 -2.76
CA ILE A 46 0.26 -5.78 -1.90
C ILE A 46 0.34 -4.42 -2.59
N THR A 47 0.58 -4.38 -3.89
CA THR A 47 0.62 -3.14 -4.68
C THR A 47 -0.67 -2.34 -4.52
N GLU A 48 -1.83 -2.97 -4.72
CA GLU A 48 -3.12 -2.29 -4.59
C GLU A 48 -3.34 -1.75 -3.18
N ALA A 49 -3.03 -2.53 -2.16
CA ALA A 49 -3.14 -2.10 -0.77
C ALA A 49 -2.21 -0.89 -0.48
N VAL A 50 -0.98 -0.95 -0.93
CA VAL A 50 0.00 0.13 -0.72
C VAL A 50 -0.42 1.41 -1.42
N VAL A 51 -0.93 1.34 -2.65
CA VAL A 51 -1.42 2.53 -3.37
C VAL A 51 -2.54 3.22 -2.61
N VAL A 52 -3.52 2.47 -2.13
CA VAL A 52 -4.64 3.02 -1.35
C VAL A 52 -4.15 3.65 -0.04
N ILE A 53 -3.27 2.96 0.68
CA ILE A 53 -2.71 3.46 1.94
C ILE A 53 -1.85 4.71 1.69
N ASN A 54 -1.02 4.68 0.65
CA ASN A 54 -0.18 5.81 0.26
C ASN A 54 -1.00 7.09 0.05
N ASP A 55 -2.09 6.97 -0.71
CA ASP A 55 -2.91 8.11 -1.08
C ASP A 55 -3.87 8.57 0.03
N GLY A 56 -4.17 7.68 0.97
CA GLY A 56 -5.06 7.97 2.09
C GLY A 56 -4.40 8.64 3.29
N MET A 57 -3.07 8.71 3.36
CA MET A 57 -2.38 9.33 4.48
C MET A 57 -2.43 10.86 4.41
N PRO A 58 -2.44 11.56 5.57
CA PRO A 58 -2.69 12.99 5.61
C PRO A 58 -1.53 13.86 5.08
N ASP A 59 -0.29 13.40 5.20
CA ASP A 59 0.90 14.18 4.83
C ASP A 59 2.09 13.30 4.45
N ASP A 60 3.10 13.91 3.83
CA ASP A 60 4.27 13.20 3.34
C ASP A 60 5.17 12.68 4.48
N ASP A 61 5.24 13.36 5.61
CA ASP A 61 6.04 12.89 6.76
C ASP A 61 5.47 11.60 7.33
N THR A 62 4.17 11.53 7.55
CA THR A 62 3.48 10.32 8.02
C THR A 62 3.65 9.19 6.99
N ARG A 63 3.44 9.48 5.73
CA ARG A 63 3.57 8.53 4.62
C ARG A 63 4.98 7.97 4.54
N THR A 64 5.98 8.83 4.58
CA THR A 64 7.39 8.44 4.54
C THR A 64 7.76 7.58 5.75
N GLY A 65 7.36 8.00 6.94
CA GLY A 65 7.66 7.28 8.18
C GLY A 65 7.08 5.87 8.23
N LEU A 66 5.89 5.67 7.67
CA LEU A 66 5.20 4.37 7.69
C LEU A 66 5.57 3.46 6.51
N LEU A 67 5.71 4.00 5.32
CA LEU A 67 5.89 3.20 4.10
C LEU A 67 7.34 2.95 3.72
N LEU A 68 8.20 3.96 3.87
CA LEU A 68 9.60 3.84 3.44
C LEU A 68 10.32 2.63 4.06
N PRO A 69 10.13 2.28 5.34
CA PRO A 69 10.74 1.08 5.92
C PRO A 69 10.29 -0.24 5.28
N LEU A 70 9.20 -0.23 4.50
CA LEU A 70 8.65 -1.42 3.86
C LEU A 70 9.13 -1.59 2.41
N THR A 71 9.84 -0.62 1.84
CA THR A 71 10.20 -0.57 0.41
C THR A 71 10.87 -1.86 -0.06
N GLU A 72 11.89 -2.34 0.65
CA GLU A 72 12.61 -3.56 0.27
C GLU A 72 11.72 -4.80 0.32
N ARG A 73 10.88 -4.91 1.35
CA ARG A 73 9.95 -6.05 1.51
C ARG A 73 8.89 -6.06 0.42
N ILE A 74 8.39 -4.89 0.04
CA ILE A 74 7.43 -4.76 -1.06
C ILE A 74 8.10 -5.15 -2.39
N ALA A 75 9.32 -4.68 -2.63
CA ALA A 75 10.07 -4.94 -3.85
C ALA A 75 10.37 -6.43 -4.09
N THR A 76 10.38 -7.23 -3.04
CA THR A 76 10.62 -8.69 -3.10
C THR A 76 9.36 -9.51 -2.86
N SER A 77 8.20 -8.90 -2.95
CA SER A 77 6.94 -9.55 -2.56
C SER A 77 6.28 -10.40 -3.65
N LYS A 78 6.73 -10.28 -4.91
CA LYS A 78 6.21 -11.13 -5.99
C LYS A 78 6.39 -12.60 -5.63
N SER A 79 5.36 -13.41 -5.80
CA SER A 79 5.37 -14.81 -5.39
C SER A 79 4.56 -15.68 -6.37
N THR A 80 4.26 -16.90 -5.97
CA THR A 80 3.45 -17.81 -6.75
C THR A 80 1.98 -17.34 -6.77
N ARG A 81 1.25 -17.77 -7.79
CA ARG A 81 -0.20 -17.51 -7.89
C ARG A 81 -0.96 -18.02 -6.64
N LYS A 82 -0.55 -19.14 -6.07
CA LYS A 82 -1.14 -19.69 -4.85
C LYS A 82 -0.98 -18.76 -3.65
N VAL A 83 0.22 -18.21 -3.46
CA VAL A 83 0.52 -17.29 -2.36
C VAL A 83 -0.22 -15.96 -2.58
N GLU A 84 -0.22 -15.43 -3.79
CA GLU A 84 -0.92 -14.18 -4.11
C GLU A 84 -2.44 -14.33 -3.89
N ARG A 85 -3.02 -15.46 -4.24
CA ARG A 85 -4.43 -15.76 -3.98
C ARG A 85 -4.73 -15.79 -2.48
N ALA A 86 -3.87 -16.43 -1.68
CA ALA A 86 -4.02 -16.44 -0.23
C ALA A 86 -3.94 -15.03 0.37
N ARG A 87 -3.04 -14.19 -0.13
CA ARG A 87 -2.96 -12.77 0.26
C ARG A 87 -4.23 -12.01 -0.11
N GLY A 88 -4.83 -12.31 -1.25
CA GLY A 88 -6.11 -11.73 -1.65
C GLY A 88 -7.23 -12.03 -0.67
N TYR A 89 -7.33 -13.26 -0.19
CA TYR A 89 -8.31 -13.64 0.84
C TYR A 89 -8.04 -12.94 2.17
N ILE A 90 -6.78 -12.82 2.58
CA ILE A 90 -6.41 -12.08 3.80
C ILE A 90 -6.82 -10.61 3.68
N ALA A 91 -6.53 -9.98 2.55
CA ALA A 91 -6.90 -8.59 2.30
C ALA A 91 -8.42 -8.38 2.31
N ALA A 92 -9.17 -9.29 1.70
CA ALA A 92 -10.63 -9.25 1.68
C ALA A 92 -11.22 -9.42 3.10
N ASP A 93 -10.70 -10.38 3.86
CA ASP A 93 -11.11 -10.59 5.25
C ASP A 93 -10.86 -9.34 6.09
N TRP A 94 -9.70 -8.73 5.93
CA TRP A 94 -9.34 -7.52 6.66
C TRP A 94 -10.23 -6.32 6.26
N ALA A 95 -10.54 -6.19 4.99
CA ALA A 95 -11.45 -5.14 4.51
C ALA A 95 -12.84 -5.26 5.16
N VAL A 96 -13.37 -6.47 5.28
CA VAL A 96 -14.71 -6.72 5.85
C VAL A 96 -14.70 -6.59 7.36
N ARG A 97 -13.72 -7.16 8.06
CA ARG A 97 -13.75 -7.26 9.52
C ARG A 97 -13.02 -6.14 10.26
N VAL A 98 -12.21 -5.35 9.57
CA VAL A 98 -11.47 -4.25 10.18
C VAL A 98 -11.83 -2.90 9.54
N PHE A 99 -11.67 -2.75 8.24
CA PHE A 99 -11.90 -1.46 7.59
C PHE A 99 -13.36 -1.06 7.51
N ALA A 100 -14.23 -1.93 7.03
CA ALA A 100 -15.65 -1.62 6.91
C ALA A 100 -16.27 -1.27 8.27
N PRO A 101 -15.99 -1.98 9.36
CA PRO A 101 -16.46 -1.58 10.68
C PRO A 101 -16.00 -0.19 11.12
N LEU A 102 -14.76 0.20 10.83
CA LEU A 102 -14.28 1.55 11.15
C LEU A 102 -15.09 2.63 10.42
N ALA A 103 -15.38 2.43 9.14
CA ALA A 103 -16.19 3.35 8.36
C ALA A 103 -17.64 3.39 8.88
N LEU A 104 -18.20 2.25 9.25
CA LEU A 104 -19.56 2.16 9.82
C LEU A 104 -19.63 2.85 11.16
N ASP A 105 -18.65 2.68 12.04
CA ASP A 105 -18.59 3.40 13.32
C ASP A 105 -18.54 4.92 13.09
N ALA A 106 -17.73 5.38 12.14
CA ALA A 106 -17.64 6.79 11.80
C ALA A 106 -18.96 7.35 11.24
N ALA A 107 -19.78 6.51 10.61
CA ALA A 107 -21.10 6.85 10.10
C ALA A 107 -22.23 6.72 11.16
N GLY A 108 -21.90 6.33 12.38
CA GLY A 108 -22.89 6.12 13.45
C GLY A 108 -23.64 4.80 13.38
N LEU A 109 -23.15 3.82 12.61
CA LEU A 109 -23.77 2.51 12.38
C LEU A 109 -23.05 1.43 13.22
N ALA A 110 -23.09 1.60 14.54
CA ALA A 110 -22.33 0.77 15.47
C ALA A 110 -22.78 -0.70 15.50
N SER A 111 -24.07 -0.98 15.34
CA SER A 111 -24.57 -2.36 15.35
C SER A 111 -24.15 -3.12 14.09
N GLU A 112 -24.17 -2.46 12.95
CA GLU A 112 -23.68 -3.01 11.67
C GLU A 112 -22.17 -3.27 11.73
N ALA A 113 -21.40 -2.36 12.32
CA ALA A 113 -19.97 -2.55 12.56
C ALA A 113 -19.70 -3.78 13.43
N ALA A 114 -20.44 -3.94 14.52
CA ALA A 114 -20.30 -5.09 15.41
C ALA A 114 -20.62 -6.42 14.69
N THR A 115 -21.62 -6.43 13.81
CA THR A 115 -21.99 -7.60 13.01
C THR A 115 -20.82 -8.05 12.12
N LEU A 116 -20.16 -7.12 11.45
CA LEU A 116 -19.04 -7.44 10.58
C LEU A 116 -17.80 -7.94 11.37
N ARG A 117 -17.53 -7.35 12.52
CA ARG A 117 -16.43 -7.81 13.39
C ARG A 117 -16.62 -9.23 13.90
N ALA A 118 -17.85 -9.66 14.02
CA ALA A 118 -18.19 -10.99 14.55
C ALA A 118 -18.19 -12.10 13.50
N LEU A 119 -17.98 -11.78 12.21
CA LEU A 119 -17.95 -12.77 11.13
C LEU A 119 -16.79 -13.77 11.24
#